data_d7f7aadb970feae9039afc2640a4d1f0
#
_entry.id   d7f7aadb970feae9039afc2640a4d1f0
#
_cell.length_a   1.000
_cell.length_b   1.000
_cell.length_c   1.000
_cell.angle_alpha   90.00
_cell.angle_beta   90.00
_cell.angle_gamma   90.00
#
_symmetry.space_group_name_H-M   'P 1'
#
loop_
_entity.id
_entity.type
_entity.pdbx_description
1 polymer ?
#
loop_
_entity_poly.entity_id
_entity_poly.type
_entity_poly.pdbx_seq_one_letter_code
_entity_poly.pdbx_strand_id
1 'polypeptide(L)'
;MYWDKGSLYKEMDRIYDVCIGCRLCFNLCPSFPALFDSVDHAGDRKREVAIAEGRVGKAVDRSDYLDLPEGEHASDASIEVEFRGEVTDLTEDERWEVVDLCYQCKLCDPVCPYTPGKDHEFQLDFPKLMTRAQAIRTKERGIKFNDIFLL
;
A
#
# COMPACT_ATOMS: atom_id res chain seq x y z
N MET A 1 14.52 16.70 -0.99
CA MET A 1 14.17 17.86 -1.84
C MET A 1 12.79 17.65 -2.44
N TYR A 2 11.89 18.67 -2.52
CA TYR A 2 10.49 18.51 -2.86
C TYR A 2 10.25 17.76 -4.20
N TRP A 3 11.05 18.08 -5.22
CA TRP A 3 10.92 17.55 -6.58
C TRP A 3 11.68 16.25 -6.83
N ASP A 4 12.34 15.71 -5.84
CA ASP A 4 13.13 14.49 -5.94
C ASP A 4 12.25 13.25 -5.82
N LYS A 5 12.20 12.43 -6.87
CA LYS A 5 11.37 11.23 -6.95
C LYS A 5 11.84 10.14 -5.96
N GLY A 6 13.14 10.00 -5.77
CA GLY A 6 13.66 9.05 -4.79
C GLY A 6 13.26 9.39 -3.36
N SER A 7 13.27 10.69 -3.00
CA SER A 7 12.75 11.18 -1.71
C SER A 7 11.22 11.05 -1.61
N LEU A 8 10.49 11.15 -2.73
CA LEU A 8 9.04 10.90 -2.75
C LEU A 8 8.75 9.44 -2.41
N TYR A 9 9.42 8.48 -3.06
CA TYR A 9 9.17 7.05 -2.82
C TYR A 9 9.51 6.63 -1.39
N LYS A 10 10.60 7.13 -0.82
CA LYS A 10 10.91 6.89 0.60
C LYS A 10 9.82 7.38 1.54
N GLU A 11 9.23 8.51 1.24
CA GLU A 11 8.14 9.06 2.03
C GLU A 11 6.82 8.31 1.78
N MET A 12 6.58 7.83 0.55
CA MET A 12 5.48 6.91 0.26
C MET A 12 5.61 5.63 1.08
N ASP A 13 6.78 4.99 1.07
CA ASP A 13 7.03 3.76 1.82
C ASP A 13 6.75 3.97 3.31
N ARG A 14 7.28 5.04 3.88
CA ARG A 14 7.07 5.37 5.30
C ARG A 14 5.60 5.57 5.66
N ILE A 15 4.86 6.34 4.86
CA ILE A 15 3.44 6.66 5.12
C ILE A 15 2.56 5.43 4.85
N TYR A 16 2.80 4.72 3.75
CA TYR A 16 2.03 3.55 3.39
C TYR A 16 2.18 2.43 4.42
N ASP A 17 3.38 2.21 4.95
CA ASP A 17 3.63 1.22 5.99
C ASP A 17 2.78 1.47 7.24
N VAL A 18 2.72 2.72 7.71
CA VAL A 18 1.84 3.09 8.83
C VAL A 18 0.36 2.90 8.48
N CYS A 19 -0.05 3.25 7.24
CA CYS A 19 -1.43 3.09 6.80
C CYS A 19 -1.85 1.62 6.73
N ILE A 20 -0.97 0.73 6.24
CA ILE A 20 -1.17 -0.73 6.21
C ILE A 20 -1.36 -1.30 7.62
N GLY A 21 -0.54 -0.85 8.58
CA GLY A 21 -0.66 -1.28 9.97
C GLY A 21 -1.94 -0.81 10.66
N CYS A 22 -2.49 0.33 10.23
CA CYS A 22 -3.63 0.98 10.88
C CYS A 22 -4.99 0.67 10.24
N ARG A 23 -5.09 0.73 8.90
CA ARG A 23 -6.28 0.49 8.06
C ARG A 23 -7.57 1.27 8.43
N LEU A 24 -7.53 2.28 9.30
CA LEU A 24 -8.71 3.04 9.73
C LEU A 24 -9.44 3.77 8.58
N CYS A 25 -8.71 4.12 7.53
CA CYS A 25 -9.24 4.90 6.41
C CYS A 25 -9.82 4.03 5.27
N PHE A 26 -9.95 2.71 5.46
CA PHE A 26 -10.37 1.76 4.42
C PHE A 26 -11.62 2.21 3.65
N ASN A 27 -12.63 2.70 4.35
CA ASN A 27 -13.93 3.08 3.76
C ASN A 27 -14.04 4.55 3.35
N LEU A 28 -12.96 5.36 3.45
CA LEU A 28 -13.06 6.80 3.19
C LEU A 28 -12.93 7.17 1.72
N CYS A 29 -12.09 6.45 0.97
CA CYS A 29 -11.87 6.71 -0.45
C CYS A 29 -11.22 5.48 -1.11
N PRO A 30 -11.23 5.39 -2.45
CA PRO A 30 -10.70 4.23 -3.17
C PRO A 30 -9.17 4.05 -3.07
N SER A 31 -8.40 5.10 -2.70
CA SER A 31 -6.95 4.99 -2.57
C SER A 31 -6.50 3.99 -1.50
N PHE A 32 -7.22 3.89 -0.38
CA PHE A 32 -6.83 3.00 0.71
C PHE A 32 -7.09 1.53 0.41
N PRO A 33 -8.28 1.11 -0.10
CA PRO A 33 -8.45 -0.25 -0.59
C PRO A 33 -7.40 -0.63 -1.63
N ALA A 34 -7.14 0.21 -2.64
CA ALA A 34 -6.13 -0.06 -3.65
C ALA A 34 -4.74 -0.28 -3.04
N LEU A 35 -4.33 0.54 -2.05
CA LEU A 35 -3.09 0.35 -1.32
C LEU A 35 -3.04 -1.00 -0.59
N PHE A 36 -4.11 -1.34 0.13
CA PHE A 36 -4.15 -2.54 0.96
C PHE A 36 -4.19 -3.80 0.12
N ASP A 37 -5.01 -3.82 -0.93
CA ASP A 37 -5.11 -4.93 -1.86
C ASP A 37 -3.79 -5.15 -2.62
N SER A 38 -3.11 -4.07 -3.04
CA SER A 38 -1.81 -4.17 -3.72
C SER A 38 -0.73 -4.80 -2.82
N VAL A 39 -0.71 -4.47 -1.52
CA VAL A 39 0.23 -5.08 -0.57
C VAL A 39 -0.14 -6.54 -0.30
N ASP A 40 -1.43 -6.84 -0.13
CA ASP A 40 -1.89 -8.21 0.08
C ASP A 40 -1.55 -9.08 -1.16
N HIS A 41 -1.80 -8.59 -2.40
CA HIS A 41 -1.40 -9.26 -3.65
C HIS A 41 0.14 -9.39 -3.82
N ALA A 42 0.92 -8.46 -3.28
CA ALA A 42 2.38 -8.58 -3.29
C ALA A 42 2.85 -9.80 -2.46
N GLY A 43 2.18 -10.08 -1.36
CA GLY A 43 2.38 -11.31 -0.58
C GLY A 43 2.07 -12.57 -1.38
N ASP A 44 0.93 -12.57 -2.08
CA ASP A 44 0.53 -13.69 -2.95
C ASP A 44 1.55 -13.94 -4.06
N ARG A 45 2.05 -12.89 -4.71
CA ARG A 45 3.12 -13.00 -5.74
C ARG A 45 4.39 -13.64 -5.17
N LYS A 46 4.83 -13.24 -3.97
CA LYS A 46 5.99 -13.86 -3.29
C LYS A 46 5.76 -15.35 -3.05
N ARG A 47 4.56 -15.71 -2.59
CA ARG A 47 4.18 -17.10 -2.32
C ARG A 47 4.17 -17.93 -3.61
N GLU A 48 3.60 -17.42 -4.71
CA GLU A 48 3.59 -18.10 -6.01
C GLU A 48 5.00 -18.39 -6.53
N VAL A 49 5.91 -17.41 -6.42
CA VAL A 49 7.32 -17.58 -6.77
C VAL A 49 7.97 -18.68 -5.93
N ALA A 50 7.75 -18.67 -4.63
CA ALA A 50 8.31 -19.67 -3.72
C ALA A 50 7.79 -21.09 -4.01
N ILE A 51 6.52 -21.22 -4.39
CA ILE A 51 5.93 -22.50 -4.84
C ILE A 51 6.57 -22.96 -6.15
N ALA A 52 6.74 -22.06 -7.12
CA ALA A 52 7.37 -22.37 -8.40
C ALA A 52 8.84 -22.82 -8.25
N GLU A 53 9.55 -22.25 -7.29
CA GLU A 53 10.93 -22.60 -6.94
C GLU A 53 11.03 -23.85 -6.04
N GLY A 54 9.92 -24.45 -5.63
CA GLY A 54 9.88 -25.63 -4.77
C GLY A 54 10.30 -25.39 -3.31
N ARG A 55 10.36 -24.12 -2.87
CA ARG A 55 10.69 -23.74 -1.50
C ARG A 55 9.52 -23.97 -0.54
N VAL A 56 8.31 -23.96 -1.05
CA VAL A 56 7.07 -24.17 -0.30
C VAL A 56 6.16 -25.12 -1.06
N GLY A 57 5.46 -25.99 -0.36
CA GLY A 57 4.39 -26.83 -0.95
C GLY A 57 3.25 -25.98 -1.48
N LYS A 58 2.51 -26.51 -2.47
CA LYS A 58 1.28 -25.85 -2.94
C LYS A 58 0.37 -25.57 -1.73
N ALA A 59 -0.23 -24.38 -1.72
CA ALA A 59 -1.23 -24.06 -0.70
C ALA A 59 -2.29 -25.15 -0.68
N VAL A 60 -2.49 -25.72 0.47
CA VAL A 60 -3.61 -26.61 0.74
C VAL A 60 -4.86 -25.75 0.76
N ASP A 61 -5.89 -26.13 0.02
CA ASP A 61 -7.16 -25.39 0.01
C ASP A 61 -7.72 -25.38 1.44
N ARG A 62 -8.37 -24.27 1.82
CA ARG A 62 -8.96 -24.10 3.16
C ARG A 62 -9.93 -25.23 3.56
N SER A 63 -10.47 -25.91 2.56
CA SER A 63 -11.32 -27.12 2.75
C SER A 63 -10.52 -28.31 3.32
N ASP A 64 -9.24 -28.40 3.07
CA ASP A 64 -8.39 -29.52 3.52
C ASP A 64 -8.01 -29.37 5.01
N TYR A 65 -8.18 -28.17 5.60
CA TYR A 65 -7.92 -27.94 7.05
C TYR A 65 -9.02 -28.49 7.98
N LEU A 66 -10.19 -28.84 7.45
CA LEU A 66 -11.29 -29.35 8.27
C LEU A 66 -11.06 -30.77 8.76
N ASP A 67 -10.14 -31.51 8.16
CA ASP A 67 -9.82 -32.90 8.47
C ASP A 67 -8.45 -33.11 9.16
N LEU A 68 -7.74 -32.04 9.57
CA LEU A 68 -6.47 -32.16 10.23
C LEU A 68 -6.65 -32.39 11.76
N PRO A 69 -5.89 -33.32 12.37
CA PRO A 69 -5.93 -33.53 13.80
C PRO A 69 -5.47 -32.28 14.57
N GLU A 70 -6.16 -32.01 15.70
CA GLU A 70 -5.84 -30.88 16.58
C GLU A 70 -4.36 -30.96 17.02
N GLY A 71 -3.56 -29.97 16.57
CA GLY A 71 -2.14 -29.82 16.98
C GLY A 71 -1.14 -29.49 15.88
N GLU A 72 -1.48 -29.62 14.59
CA GLU A 72 -0.55 -29.37 13.47
C GLU A 72 -0.61 -27.93 12.89
N HIS A 73 -1.39 -27.03 13.47
CA HIS A 73 -1.58 -25.66 12.96
C HIS A 73 -0.36 -24.72 13.19
N ALA A 74 0.64 -25.14 13.94
CA ALA A 74 1.78 -24.27 14.30
C ALA A 74 2.76 -23.99 13.16
N SER A 75 2.77 -24.82 12.09
CA SER A 75 3.68 -24.63 10.95
C SER A 75 3.17 -23.63 9.91
N ASP A 76 1.87 -23.39 9.88
CA ASP A 76 1.23 -22.55 8.86
C ASP A 76 1.36 -21.05 9.17
N ALA A 77 1.28 -20.67 10.44
CA ALA A 77 1.44 -19.27 10.85
C ALA A 77 2.84 -18.70 10.53
N SER A 78 3.88 -19.53 10.58
CA SER A 78 5.24 -19.11 10.21
C SER A 78 5.41 -18.94 8.70
N ILE A 79 4.70 -19.73 7.89
CA ILE A 79 4.69 -19.61 6.43
C ILE A 79 3.90 -18.37 5.99
N GLU A 80 2.77 -18.05 6.62
CA GLU A 80 1.99 -16.84 6.35
C GLU A 80 2.77 -15.57 6.66
N VAL A 81 3.59 -15.56 7.70
CA VAL A 81 4.46 -14.41 8.05
C VAL A 81 5.58 -14.22 7.02
N GLU A 82 6.15 -15.31 6.48
CA GLU A 82 7.24 -15.24 5.49
C GLU A 82 6.79 -14.63 4.16
N PHE A 83 5.54 -14.84 3.76
CA PHE A 83 4.99 -14.35 2.48
C PHE A 83 4.05 -13.16 2.62
N ARG A 84 4.11 -12.46 3.73
CA ARG A 84 3.37 -11.20 3.89
C ARG A 84 3.92 -10.16 2.92
N GLY A 85 3.04 -9.49 2.21
CA GLY A 85 3.40 -8.35 1.37
C GLY A 85 3.87 -7.18 2.23
N GLU A 86 4.87 -6.49 1.72
CA GLU A 86 5.40 -5.26 2.30
C GLU A 86 5.24 -4.10 1.31
N VAL A 87 5.25 -2.88 1.81
CA VAL A 87 5.15 -1.68 0.96
C VAL A 87 6.29 -1.60 -0.05
N THR A 88 7.47 -2.15 0.30
CA THR A 88 8.64 -2.24 -0.58
C THR A 88 8.44 -3.15 -1.79
N ASP A 89 7.48 -4.08 -1.71
CA ASP A 89 7.15 -5.02 -2.79
C ASP A 89 6.20 -4.42 -3.84
N LEU A 90 5.65 -3.23 -3.58
CA LEU A 90 4.78 -2.54 -4.50
C LEU A 90 5.53 -2.13 -5.77
N THR A 91 4.94 -2.43 -6.91
CA THR A 91 5.39 -1.93 -8.20
C THR A 91 5.21 -0.41 -8.30
N GLU A 92 5.87 0.21 -9.26
CA GLU A 92 5.68 1.64 -9.53
C GLU A 92 4.24 1.95 -9.92
N ASP A 93 3.61 1.10 -10.74
CA ASP A 93 2.23 1.30 -11.18
C ASP A 93 1.22 1.23 -10.02
N GLU A 94 1.37 0.27 -9.11
CA GLU A 94 0.54 0.15 -7.91
C GLU A 94 0.67 1.39 -7.00
N ARG A 95 1.88 1.92 -6.83
CA ARG A 95 2.11 3.16 -6.07
C ARG A 95 1.39 4.35 -6.71
N TRP A 96 1.42 4.45 -8.04
CA TRP A 96 0.76 5.53 -8.77
C TRP A 96 -0.75 5.36 -8.84
N GLU A 97 -1.28 4.14 -8.82
CA GLU A 97 -2.71 3.88 -8.71
C GLU A 97 -3.29 4.48 -7.43
N VAL A 98 -2.61 4.29 -6.29
CA VAL A 98 -3.01 4.92 -5.01
C VAL A 98 -3.08 6.44 -5.13
N VAL A 99 -2.13 7.07 -5.84
CA VAL A 99 -2.09 8.52 -6.09
C VAL A 99 -3.23 8.96 -7.00
N ASP A 100 -3.51 8.20 -8.07
CA ASP A 100 -4.55 8.51 -9.06
C ASP A 100 -5.97 8.42 -8.48
N LEU A 101 -6.17 7.51 -7.55
CA LEU A 101 -7.44 7.33 -6.86
C LEU A 101 -7.68 8.36 -5.73
N CYS A 102 -6.70 9.20 -5.41
CA CYS A 102 -6.84 10.22 -4.37
C CYS A 102 -7.49 11.50 -4.91
N TYR A 103 -8.71 11.79 -4.44
CA TYR A 103 -9.47 12.99 -4.82
C TYR A 103 -9.07 14.27 -4.07
N GLN A 104 -8.02 14.24 -3.24
CA GLN A 104 -7.59 15.40 -2.43
C GLN A 104 -8.68 15.97 -1.50
N CYS A 105 -9.68 15.17 -1.13
CA CYS A 105 -10.81 15.59 -0.29
C CYS A 105 -10.45 15.80 1.19
N LYS A 106 -9.29 15.32 1.63
CA LYS A 106 -8.74 15.43 3.00
C LYS A 106 -9.59 14.78 4.11
N LEU A 107 -10.57 13.95 3.78
CA LEU A 107 -11.40 13.25 4.78
C LEU A 107 -10.59 12.31 5.67
N CYS A 108 -9.44 11.83 5.20
CA CYS A 108 -8.53 11.00 5.99
C CYS A 108 -7.79 11.78 7.09
N ASP A 109 -7.61 13.09 6.95
CA ASP A 109 -6.85 13.90 7.91
C ASP A 109 -7.50 13.96 9.31
N PRO A 110 -8.79 14.32 9.48
CA PRO A 110 -9.41 14.34 10.80
C PRO A 110 -9.53 12.96 11.45
N VAL A 111 -9.61 11.89 10.65
CA VAL A 111 -9.74 10.50 11.15
C VAL A 111 -8.39 9.94 11.58
N CYS A 112 -7.30 10.29 10.90
CA CYS A 112 -5.97 9.76 11.16
C CYS A 112 -5.45 10.18 12.55
N PRO A 113 -5.08 9.25 13.45
CA PRO A 113 -4.53 9.59 14.77
C PRO A 113 -3.06 10.09 14.69
N TYR A 114 -2.38 9.89 13.58
CA TYR A 114 -0.93 10.07 13.40
C TYR A 114 -0.54 11.38 12.73
N THR A 115 -1.50 12.30 12.55
CA THR A 115 -1.27 13.58 11.86
C THR A 115 -0.47 14.57 12.70
N PRO A 116 0.22 15.53 12.06
CA PRO A 116 0.91 16.62 12.75
C PRO A 116 -0.03 17.43 13.65
N GLY A 117 -1.28 17.62 13.25
CA GLY A 117 -2.28 18.34 14.03
C GLY A 117 -2.68 17.68 15.35
N LYS A 118 -2.32 16.41 15.54
CA LYS A 118 -2.52 15.64 16.78
C LYS A 118 -1.23 15.41 17.56
N ASP A 119 -0.15 16.09 17.19
CA ASP A 119 1.16 16.05 17.84
C ASP A 119 1.76 14.64 17.96
N HIS A 120 1.47 13.76 16.99
CA HIS A 120 1.97 12.40 16.96
C HIS A 120 3.37 12.33 16.33
N GLU A 121 4.25 11.49 16.88
CA GLU A 121 5.66 11.34 16.42
C GLU A 121 5.80 10.98 14.93
N PHE A 122 4.86 10.23 14.36
CA PHE A 122 4.91 9.84 12.94
C PHE A 122 4.69 10.99 11.97
N GLN A 123 4.09 12.12 12.40
CA GLN A 123 3.87 13.29 11.56
C GLN A 123 3.31 12.95 10.18
N LEU A 124 2.30 12.06 10.13
CA LEU A 124 1.77 11.48 8.91
C LEU A 124 0.81 12.45 8.22
N ASP A 125 1.14 12.87 7.01
CA ASP A 125 0.30 13.76 6.19
C ASP A 125 0.08 13.15 4.80
N PHE A 126 -0.88 12.22 4.73
CA PHE A 126 -1.23 11.54 3.48
C PHE A 126 -1.71 12.51 2.39
N PRO A 127 -2.60 13.49 2.66
CA PRO A 127 -3.01 14.45 1.63
C PRO A 127 -1.85 15.25 1.04
N LYS A 128 -0.89 15.66 1.87
CA LYS A 128 0.28 16.41 1.41
C LYS A 128 1.21 15.54 0.57
N LEU A 129 1.39 14.27 0.96
CA LEU A 129 2.13 13.30 0.15
C LEU A 129 1.50 13.16 -1.24
N MET A 130 0.17 12.98 -1.33
CA MET A 130 -0.55 12.85 -2.60
C MET A 130 -0.41 14.11 -3.45
N THR A 131 -0.54 15.30 -2.84
CA THR A 131 -0.33 16.57 -3.54
C THR A 131 1.09 16.67 -4.12
N ARG A 132 2.10 16.26 -3.34
CA ARG A 132 3.50 16.23 -3.79
C ARG A 132 3.70 15.26 -4.96
N ALA A 133 3.13 14.06 -4.85
CA ALA A 133 3.23 13.04 -5.90
C ALA A 133 2.61 13.53 -7.22
N GLN A 134 1.39 14.06 -7.17
CA GLN A 134 0.72 14.62 -8.35
C GLN A 134 1.49 15.79 -8.96
N ALA A 135 2.09 16.67 -8.15
CA ALA A 135 2.91 17.79 -8.63
C ALA A 135 4.18 17.31 -9.35
N ILE A 136 4.87 16.31 -8.82
CA ILE A 136 6.05 15.71 -9.45
C ILE A 136 5.68 15.07 -10.78
N ARG A 137 4.60 14.27 -10.81
CA ARG A 137 4.11 13.61 -12.03
C ARG A 137 3.70 14.60 -13.11
N THR A 138 3.01 15.67 -12.73
CA THR A 138 2.62 16.75 -13.68
C THR A 138 3.86 17.42 -14.26
N LYS A 139 4.87 17.67 -13.44
CA LYS A 139 6.14 18.24 -13.91
C LYS A 139 6.89 17.31 -14.87
N GLU A 140 6.91 16.00 -14.61
CA GLU A 140 7.56 15.01 -15.48
C GLU A 140 6.82 14.82 -16.81
N ARG A 141 5.51 14.75 -16.79
CA ARG A 141 4.69 14.53 -18.00
C ARG A 141 4.49 15.78 -18.83
N GLY A 142 4.72 16.96 -18.26
CA GLY A 142 4.29 18.24 -18.82
C GLY A 142 2.76 18.40 -18.76
N ILE A 143 2.30 19.63 -18.91
CA ILE A 143 0.87 19.93 -19.01
C ILE A 143 0.45 19.67 -20.46
N LYS A 144 -0.42 18.71 -20.71
CA LYS A 144 -0.98 18.47 -22.04
C LYS A 144 -1.89 19.62 -22.40
N PHE A 145 -1.87 20.04 -23.67
CA PHE A 145 -2.69 21.16 -24.17
C PHE A 145 -4.19 21.00 -23.87
N ASN A 146 -4.68 19.74 -23.82
CA ASN A 146 -6.06 19.44 -23.46
C ASN A 146 -6.38 19.74 -21.98
N ASP A 147 -5.40 19.69 -21.08
CA ASP A 147 -5.61 19.93 -19.64
C ASP A 147 -5.78 21.44 -19.36
N ILE A 148 -5.25 22.29 -20.25
CA ILE A 148 -5.39 23.75 -20.17
C ILE A 148 -6.80 24.21 -20.56
N PHE A 149 -7.51 23.45 -21.38
CA PHE A 149 -8.82 23.83 -21.91
C PHE A 149 -9.98 23.49 -20.95
N LEU A 150 -9.71 22.75 -19.87
CA LEU A 150 -10.70 22.34 -18.86
C LEU A 150 -10.62 23.18 -17.57
N LEU A 151 -9.79 24.21 -17.52
CA LEU A 151 -9.69 25.22 -16.47
C LEU A 151 -10.35 26.52 -16.92
#